data_46a0ed3c369c12a2b7bafaa1ed92d755
#
_entry.id   46a0ed3c369c12a2b7bafaa1ed92d755
#
_cell.length_a   1.000
_cell.length_b   1.000
_cell.length_c   1.000
_cell.angle_alpha   90.00
_cell.angle_beta   90.00
_cell.angle_gamma   90.00
#
_symmetry.space_group_name_H-M   'P 1'
#
loop_
_entity.id
_entity.type
_entity.pdbx_description
1 polymer ?
#
loop_
_entity_poly.entity_id
_entity_poly.type
_entity_poly.pdbx_seq_one_letter_code
_entity_poly.pdbx_strand_id
1 'polypeptide(L)' 'MTVATHEAALRSKHAGIDAKLHDEQARPSPDDGVIKALKRQKLRIKEELARL' A
#
# COMPACT_ATOMS: atom_id res chain seq x y z
N MET A 1 20.70 3.06 11.91
CA MET A 1 19.36 2.56 11.60
C MET A 1 19.39 1.09 11.35
N THR A 2 18.33 0.41 11.66
CA THR A 2 18.29 -1.03 11.71
C THR A 2 17.32 -1.59 10.65
N VAL A 3 17.39 -2.91 10.48
CA VAL A 3 16.45 -3.63 9.61
C VAL A 3 15.01 -3.40 10.08
N ALA A 4 14.78 -3.29 11.38
CA ALA A 4 13.47 -3.00 11.95
C ALA A 4 12.92 -1.67 11.43
N THR A 5 13.77 -0.67 11.20
CA THR A 5 13.37 0.61 10.64
C THR A 5 12.87 0.46 9.20
N HIS A 6 13.56 -0.36 8.41
CA HIS A 6 13.14 -0.62 7.02
C HIS A 6 11.78 -1.34 6.99
N GLU A 7 11.61 -2.35 7.82
CA GLU A 7 10.35 -3.06 7.95
C GLU A 7 9.23 -2.14 8.40
N ALA A 8 9.49 -1.28 9.39
CA ALA A 8 8.50 -0.32 9.87
C ALA A 8 8.10 0.66 8.77
N ALA A 9 9.06 1.10 7.95
CA ALA A 9 8.78 1.99 6.81
C ALA A 9 7.88 1.31 5.78
N LEU A 10 8.13 0.04 5.47
CA LEU A 10 7.32 -0.74 4.55
C LEU A 10 5.89 -0.92 5.08
N ARG A 11 5.76 -1.22 6.35
CA ARG A 11 4.44 -1.37 6.98
C ARG A 11 3.67 -0.06 6.98
N SER A 12 4.35 1.04 7.22
CA SER A 12 3.75 2.37 7.18
C SER A 12 3.24 2.71 5.78
N LYS A 13 4.04 2.41 4.75
CA LYS A 13 3.63 2.60 3.35
C LYS A 13 2.43 1.72 3.01
N HIS A 14 2.44 0.48 3.45
CA HIS A 14 1.33 -0.45 3.23
C HIS A 14 0.04 0.11 3.82
N ALA A 15 0.10 0.59 5.06
CA ALA A 15 -1.06 1.18 5.72
C ALA A 15 -1.55 2.44 4.99
N GLY A 16 -0.63 3.28 4.52
CA GLY A 16 -0.97 4.49 3.77
C GLY A 16 -1.66 4.17 2.45
N ILE A 17 -1.15 3.19 1.72
CA ILE A 17 -1.75 2.75 0.46
C ILE A 17 -3.12 2.13 0.69
N ASP A 18 -3.25 1.34 1.74
CA ASP A 18 -4.52 0.73 2.12
C ASP A 18 -5.59 1.78 2.40
N ALA A 19 -5.23 2.83 3.14
CA ALA A 19 -6.12 3.95 3.43
C ALA A 19 -6.54 4.67 2.15
N LYS A 20 -5.59 4.95 1.26
CA LYS A 20 -5.88 5.60 -0.02
C LYS A 20 -6.79 4.75 -0.89
N LEU A 21 -6.56 3.45 -0.92
CA LEU A 21 -7.38 2.51 -1.66
C LEU A 21 -8.81 2.51 -1.13
N HIS A 22 -8.97 2.47 0.17
CA HIS A 22 -10.27 2.53 0.82
C HIS A 22 -11.01 3.82 0.46
N ASP A 23 -10.33 4.96 0.55
CA ASP A 23 -10.91 6.26 0.22
C ASP A 23 -11.36 6.31 -1.24
N GLU A 24 -10.52 5.81 -2.15
CA GLU A 24 -10.86 5.81 -3.58
C GLU A 24 -12.06 4.93 -3.88
N GLN A 25 -12.14 3.76 -3.25
CA GLN A 25 -13.26 2.85 -3.42
C GLN A 25 -14.56 3.39 -2.82
N ALA A 26 -14.45 4.25 -1.81
CA ALA A 26 -15.60 4.85 -1.14
C ALA A 26 -16.17 6.05 -1.89
N ARG A 27 -15.51 6.55 -2.92
CA ARG A 27 -16.00 7.69 -3.70
C ARG A 27 -17.20 7.31 -4.53
N PRO A 28 -18.11 8.27 -4.82
CA PRO A 28 -19.27 8.01 -5.68
C PRO A 28 -18.88 7.52 -7.07
N SER A 29 -17.75 8.00 -7.60
CA SER A 29 -17.22 7.56 -8.89
C SER A 29 -15.76 7.14 -8.71
N PRO A 30 -15.50 5.91 -8.29
CA PRO A 30 -14.13 5.43 -8.12
C PRO A 30 -13.37 5.42 -9.45
N ASP A 31 -12.09 5.80 -9.39
CA ASP A 31 -11.21 5.76 -10.55
C ASP A 31 -10.53 4.39 -10.62
N ASP A 32 -10.92 3.56 -11.58
CA ASP A 32 -10.39 2.21 -11.74
C ASP A 32 -8.88 2.20 -11.99
N GLY A 33 -8.37 3.18 -12.70
CA GLY A 33 -6.93 3.30 -12.95
C GLY A 33 -6.15 3.54 -11.66
N VAL A 34 -6.65 4.42 -10.80
CA VAL A 34 -6.03 4.70 -9.50
C VAL A 34 -6.13 3.46 -8.61
N ILE A 35 -7.27 2.79 -8.60
CA ILE A 35 -7.47 1.59 -7.80
C ILE A 35 -6.49 0.49 -8.22
N LYS A 36 -6.33 0.26 -9.52
CA LYS A 36 -5.36 -0.72 -10.02
C LYS A 36 -3.93 -0.39 -9.63
N ALA A 37 -3.56 0.89 -9.75
CA ALA A 37 -2.22 1.34 -9.37
C ALA A 37 -1.96 1.13 -7.88
N LEU A 38 -2.92 1.48 -7.03
CA LEU A 38 -2.80 1.30 -5.59
C LEU A 38 -2.72 -0.18 -5.20
N LYS A 39 -3.52 -1.02 -5.83
CA LYS A 39 -3.48 -2.47 -5.59
C LYS A 39 -2.13 -3.06 -5.98
N ARG A 40 -1.56 -2.60 -7.07
CA ARG A 40 -0.23 -3.04 -7.53
C ARG A 40 0.85 -2.63 -6.55
N GLN A 41 0.81 -1.39 -6.07
CA GLN A 41 1.76 -0.89 -5.09
C GLN A 41 1.65 -1.67 -3.77
N LYS A 42 0.42 -1.92 -3.34
CA LYS A 42 0.16 -2.71 -2.13
C LYS A 42 0.75 -4.12 -2.25
N LEU A 43 0.57 -4.75 -3.39
CA LEU A 43 1.11 -6.09 -3.63
C LEU A 43 2.64 -6.09 -3.57
N ARG A 44 3.29 -5.11 -4.19
CA ARG A 44 4.76 -5.01 -4.17
C ARG A 44 5.30 -4.87 -2.75
N ILE A 45 4.66 -4.02 -1.95
CA ILE A 45 5.09 -3.82 -0.56
C ILE A 45 4.87 -5.08 0.24
N LYS A 46 3.75 -5.76 0.03
CA LYS A 46 3.46 -7.03 0.69
C LYS A 46 4.48 -8.10 0.35
N GLU A 47 4.91 -8.16 -0.90
CA GLU A 47 5.96 -9.09 -1.34
C GLU A 47 7.30 -8.77 -0.68
N GLU A 48 7.66 -7.50 -0.59
CA GLU A 48 8.89 -7.08 0.09
C GLU A 48 8.85 -7.44 1.57
N LEU A 49 7.72 -7.22 2.24
CA LEU A 49 7.56 -7.61 3.64
C LEU A 49 7.69 -9.12 3.82
N ALA A 50 7.20 -9.90 2.88
CA ALA A 50 7.29 -11.35 2.93
C ALA A 50 8.72 -11.87 2.76
N ARG A 51 9.61 -11.07 2.19
CA ARG A 51 11.02 -11.42 2.03
C ARG A 51 11.88 -11.09 3.24
N LEU A 52 11.37 -10.32 4.15
CA LEU A 52 12.11 -9.96 5.40
C LEU A 52 12.08 -11.12 6.46
#